data_31c27b58e60037f6d490d5dc5892e5f7
#
_entry.id   31c27b58e60037f6d490d5dc5892e5f7
#
_cell.length_a   1.000
_cell.length_b   1.000
_cell.length_c   1.000
_cell.angle_alpha   90.00
_cell.angle_beta   90.00
_cell.angle_gamma   90.00
#
_symmetry.space_group_name_H-M   'P 1'
#
loop_
_entity.id
_entity.type
_entity.pdbx_description
1 polymer ?
#
loop_
_entity_poly.entity_id
_entity_poly.type
_entity_poly.pdbx_seq_one_letter_code
_entity_poly.pdbx_strand_id
1 'polypeptide(L)'
;MNTLSEIEVYYKKRERRLIEKLHKQEAALAAANQKLKQLTENQRATVDETAEQHAAREQKLKEELYRDPLTGAYNRRYYEEVVRKIIGPAGVALLDVDDFKICNDTYGHHAGDMALKTAANAIQSRIRKSDLLIRCGG
;
A
#
# COMPACT_ATOMS: atom_id res chain seq x y z
N MET A 1 -43.02 -7.55 -70.89
CA MET A 1 -42.38 -6.35 -70.36
C MET A 1 -42.35 -6.35 -68.83
N ASN A 2 -41.88 -7.45 -68.21
CA ASN A 2 -41.83 -7.58 -66.68
C ASN A 2 -40.44 -7.81 -66.09
N THR A 3 -39.37 -7.95 -66.89
CA THR A 3 -38.06 -8.39 -66.43
C THR A 3 -37.29 -7.33 -65.65
N LEU A 4 -37.39 -6.04 -66.03
CA LEU A 4 -36.69 -4.92 -65.37
C LEU A 4 -37.26 -4.64 -63.97
N SER A 5 -38.56 -4.69 -63.77
CA SER A 5 -39.25 -4.49 -62.49
C SER A 5 -38.92 -5.61 -61.49
N GLU A 6 -38.82 -6.83 -61.92
CA GLU A 6 -38.47 -7.99 -61.08
C GLU A 6 -36.99 -7.92 -60.63
N ILE A 7 -36.12 -7.46 -61.49
CA ILE A 7 -34.69 -7.27 -61.19
C ILE A 7 -34.53 -6.15 -60.12
N GLU A 8 -35.21 -5.04 -60.27
CA GLU A 8 -35.18 -3.96 -59.26
C GLU A 8 -35.68 -4.40 -57.89
N VAL A 9 -36.77 -5.16 -57.85
CA VAL A 9 -37.31 -5.71 -56.61
C VAL A 9 -36.32 -6.69 -55.96
N TYR A 10 -35.67 -7.53 -56.74
CA TYR A 10 -34.62 -8.44 -56.24
C TYR A 10 -33.44 -7.71 -55.62
N TYR A 11 -32.91 -6.67 -56.29
CA TYR A 11 -31.78 -5.89 -55.79
C TYR A 11 -32.16 -5.11 -54.52
N LYS A 12 -33.32 -4.47 -54.45
CA LYS A 12 -33.83 -3.79 -53.25
C LYS A 12 -33.99 -4.75 -52.07
N LYS A 13 -34.45 -5.98 -52.30
CA LYS A 13 -34.58 -6.99 -51.27
C LYS A 13 -33.21 -7.45 -50.77
N ARG A 14 -32.24 -7.61 -51.65
CA ARG A 14 -30.87 -7.97 -51.32
C ARG A 14 -30.15 -6.89 -50.53
N GLU A 15 -30.30 -5.64 -50.96
CA GLU A 15 -29.77 -4.46 -50.26
C GLU A 15 -30.31 -4.35 -48.82
N ARG A 16 -31.61 -4.46 -48.63
CA ARG A 16 -32.23 -4.47 -47.30
C ARG A 16 -31.64 -5.55 -46.38
N ARG A 17 -31.46 -6.77 -46.92
CA ARG A 17 -30.87 -7.88 -46.15
C ARG A 17 -29.42 -7.62 -45.78
N LEU A 18 -28.67 -6.96 -46.64
CA LEU A 18 -27.28 -6.59 -46.35
C LEU A 18 -27.20 -5.49 -45.29
N ILE A 19 -28.05 -4.47 -45.37
CA ILE A 19 -28.14 -3.41 -44.36
C ILE A 19 -28.56 -3.98 -43.02
N GLU A 20 -29.52 -4.88 -42.97
CA GLU A 20 -29.95 -5.54 -41.72
C GLU A 20 -28.81 -6.39 -41.09
N LYS A 21 -28.03 -7.09 -41.91
CA LYS A 21 -26.85 -7.81 -41.43
C LYS A 21 -25.76 -6.88 -40.90
N LEU A 22 -25.50 -5.77 -41.59
CA LEU A 22 -24.55 -4.74 -41.14
C LEU A 22 -24.95 -4.17 -39.79
N HIS A 23 -26.19 -3.72 -39.63
CA HIS A 23 -26.66 -3.20 -38.34
C HIS A 23 -26.55 -4.24 -37.20
N LYS A 24 -26.83 -5.51 -37.49
CA LYS A 24 -26.66 -6.58 -36.50
C LYS A 24 -25.20 -6.81 -36.10
N GLN A 25 -24.30 -6.70 -37.06
CA GLN A 25 -22.86 -6.80 -36.78
C GLN A 25 -22.32 -5.59 -36.00
N GLU A 26 -22.76 -4.39 -36.36
CA GLU A 26 -22.41 -3.16 -35.64
C GLU A 26 -22.88 -3.20 -34.18
N ALA A 27 -24.14 -3.64 -33.96
CA ALA A 27 -24.67 -3.81 -32.60
C ALA A 27 -23.89 -4.85 -31.77
N ALA A 28 -23.52 -5.97 -32.39
CA ALA A 28 -22.72 -6.99 -31.76
C ALA A 28 -21.32 -6.51 -31.42
N LEU A 29 -20.69 -5.74 -32.32
CA LEU A 29 -19.38 -5.14 -32.10
C LEU A 29 -19.41 -4.10 -30.97
N ALA A 30 -20.44 -3.25 -30.95
CA ALA A 30 -20.64 -2.27 -29.88
C ALA A 30 -20.79 -2.95 -28.50
N ALA A 31 -21.57 -4.03 -28.42
CA ALA A 31 -21.75 -4.80 -27.20
C ALA A 31 -20.44 -5.49 -26.76
N ALA A 32 -19.67 -6.04 -27.69
CA ALA A 32 -18.37 -6.64 -27.39
C ALA A 32 -17.35 -5.62 -26.89
N ASN A 33 -17.29 -4.44 -27.49
CA ASN A 33 -16.42 -3.34 -27.07
C ASN A 33 -16.79 -2.83 -25.66
N GLN A 34 -18.07 -2.73 -25.35
CA GLN A 34 -18.54 -2.35 -24.02
C GLN A 34 -18.15 -3.37 -22.96
N LYS A 35 -18.30 -4.66 -23.28
CA LYS A 35 -17.88 -5.76 -22.38
C LYS A 35 -16.37 -5.77 -22.16
N LEU A 36 -15.59 -5.54 -23.22
CA LEU A 36 -14.12 -5.43 -23.10
C LEU A 36 -13.71 -4.28 -22.21
N LYS A 37 -14.34 -3.11 -22.36
CA LYS A 37 -14.09 -1.94 -21.51
C LYS A 37 -14.36 -2.25 -20.03
N GLN A 38 -15.50 -2.87 -19.70
CA GLN A 38 -15.83 -3.28 -18.34
C GLN A 38 -14.81 -4.26 -17.74
N LEU A 39 -14.38 -5.26 -18.53
CA LEU A 39 -13.36 -6.22 -18.09
C LEU A 39 -12.02 -5.53 -17.80
N THR A 40 -11.62 -4.58 -18.65
CA THR A 40 -10.37 -3.83 -18.46
C THR A 40 -10.43 -2.94 -17.21
N GLU A 41 -11.55 -2.28 -16.95
CA GLU A 41 -11.76 -1.46 -15.77
C GLU A 41 -11.76 -2.32 -14.49
N ASN A 42 -12.41 -3.47 -14.49
CA ASN A 42 -12.39 -4.41 -13.37
C ASN A 42 -10.98 -4.96 -13.08
N GLN A 43 -10.22 -5.30 -14.13
CA GLN A 43 -8.84 -5.76 -13.95
C GLN A 43 -7.94 -4.66 -13.37
N ARG A 44 -8.09 -3.41 -13.80
CA ARG A 44 -7.33 -2.29 -13.20
C ARG A 44 -7.67 -2.11 -11.74
N ALA A 45 -8.95 -2.10 -11.38
CA ALA A 45 -9.37 -1.97 -9.98
C ALA A 45 -8.79 -3.08 -9.09
N THR A 46 -8.75 -4.35 -9.57
CA THR A 46 -8.14 -5.46 -8.80
C THR A 46 -6.63 -5.33 -8.67
N VAL A 47 -5.94 -4.84 -9.69
CA VAL A 47 -4.48 -4.61 -9.64
C VAL A 47 -4.13 -3.49 -8.66
N ASP A 48 -4.89 -2.39 -8.68
CA ASP A 48 -4.68 -1.26 -7.78
C ASP A 48 -4.93 -1.67 -6.32
N GLU A 49 -6.01 -2.41 -6.04
CA GLU A 49 -6.30 -2.94 -4.70
C GLU A 49 -5.20 -3.87 -4.18
N THR A 50 -4.65 -4.74 -5.04
CA THR A 50 -3.55 -5.62 -4.64
C THR A 50 -2.25 -4.85 -4.39
N ALA A 51 -1.96 -3.81 -5.17
CA ALA A 51 -0.79 -2.96 -4.98
C ALA A 51 -0.85 -2.19 -3.64
N GLU A 52 -2.01 -1.65 -3.28
CA GLU A 52 -2.22 -1.00 -1.98
C GLU A 52 -2.06 -1.98 -0.81
N GLN A 53 -2.61 -3.19 -0.92
CA GLN A 53 -2.45 -4.24 0.09
C GLN A 53 -0.99 -4.66 0.25
N HIS A 54 -0.24 -4.80 -0.84
CA HIS A 54 1.20 -5.09 -0.80
C HIS A 54 1.99 -3.97 -0.14
N ALA A 55 1.72 -2.71 -0.49
CA ALA A 55 2.38 -1.56 0.11
C ALA A 55 2.10 -1.45 1.62
N ALA A 56 0.86 -1.66 2.05
CA ALA A 56 0.46 -1.67 3.46
C ALA A 56 1.15 -2.80 4.23
N ARG A 57 1.24 -4.00 3.63
CA ARG A 57 1.94 -5.15 4.22
C ARG A 57 3.44 -4.90 4.35
N GLU A 58 4.06 -4.33 3.33
CA GLU A 58 5.48 -3.97 3.35
C GLU A 58 5.77 -2.92 4.42
N GLN A 59 4.92 -1.91 4.55
CA GLN A 59 5.03 -0.89 5.58
C GLN A 59 4.94 -1.51 6.98
N LYS A 60 3.97 -2.38 7.22
CA LYS A 60 3.81 -3.09 8.48
C LYS A 60 5.04 -3.95 8.83
N LEU A 61 5.56 -4.70 7.86
CA LEU A 61 6.78 -5.49 8.04
C LEU A 61 8.00 -4.62 8.37
N LYS A 62 8.14 -3.45 7.74
CA LYS A 62 9.19 -2.49 8.08
C LYS A 62 9.03 -1.95 9.50
N GLU A 63 7.83 -1.65 9.93
CA GLU A 63 7.55 -1.21 11.30
C GLU A 63 7.91 -2.30 12.31
N GLU A 64 7.49 -3.53 12.10
CA GLU A 64 7.85 -4.68 12.95
C GLU A 64 9.36 -4.92 12.99
N LEU A 65 10.05 -4.75 11.85
CA LEU A 65 11.49 -4.95 11.74
C LEU A 65 12.32 -3.91 12.49
N TYR A 66 11.86 -2.66 12.53
CA TYR A 66 12.63 -1.52 13.01
C TYR A 66 12.17 -0.98 14.37
N ARG A 67 11.09 -1.49 14.94
CA ARG A 67 10.58 -1.07 16.25
C ARG A 67 11.05 -2.01 17.35
N ASP A 68 11.34 -1.43 18.53
CA ASP A 68 11.54 -2.17 19.76
C ASP A 68 10.17 -2.58 20.32
N PRO A 69 9.92 -3.88 20.54
CA PRO A 69 8.60 -4.36 20.94
C PRO A 69 8.18 -3.93 22.36
N LEU A 70 9.15 -3.58 23.21
CA LEU A 70 8.86 -3.15 24.58
C LEU A 70 8.45 -1.68 24.62
N THR A 71 9.21 -0.81 23.99
CA THR A 71 9.08 0.66 24.14
C THR A 71 8.41 1.33 22.96
N GLY A 72 8.31 0.67 21.80
CA GLY A 72 7.83 1.26 20.56
C GLY A 72 8.83 2.24 19.89
N ALA A 73 9.96 2.53 20.52
CA ALA A 73 11.04 3.30 19.92
C ALA A 73 11.65 2.55 18.73
N TYR A 74 12.43 3.22 17.90
CA TYR A 74 13.22 2.51 16.90
C TYR A 74 14.26 1.62 17.60
N ASN A 75 14.56 0.47 16.99
CA ASN A 75 15.55 -0.45 17.53
C ASN A 75 16.97 -0.15 17.00
N ARG A 76 17.96 -0.85 17.53
CA ARG A 76 19.36 -0.73 17.10
C ARG A 76 19.56 -1.01 15.63
N ARG A 77 18.78 -1.94 15.04
CA ARG A 77 18.86 -2.26 13.63
C ARG A 77 18.49 -1.07 12.74
N TYR A 78 17.45 -0.31 13.10
CA TYR A 78 17.09 0.93 12.40
C TYR A 78 18.23 1.94 12.41
N TYR A 79 18.92 2.10 13.55
CA TYR A 79 20.09 2.95 13.63
C TYR A 79 21.19 2.53 12.65
N GLU A 80 21.56 1.25 12.63
CA GLU A 80 22.65 0.73 11.81
C GLU A 80 22.33 0.78 10.29
N GLU A 81 21.12 0.44 9.93
CA GLU A 81 20.73 0.31 8.52
C GLU A 81 20.25 1.62 7.89
N VAL A 82 19.67 2.52 8.66
CA VAL A 82 19.01 3.74 8.16
C VAL A 82 19.72 4.98 8.68
N VAL A 83 19.78 5.18 9.99
CA VAL A 83 20.21 6.45 10.58
C VAL A 83 21.68 6.76 10.30
N ARG A 84 22.56 5.79 10.40
CA ARG A 84 23.99 5.96 10.11
C ARG A 84 24.31 6.39 8.68
N LYS A 85 23.36 6.24 7.77
CA LYS A 85 23.50 6.62 6.36
C LYS A 85 22.99 8.02 6.05
N ILE A 86 22.35 8.66 7.03
CA ILE A 86 21.84 10.03 6.86
C ILE A 86 23.02 10.99 6.78
N ILE A 87 23.10 11.73 5.70
CA ILE A 87 24.13 12.75 5.46
C ILE A 87 23.54 14.11 5.83
N GLY A 88 24.17 14.81 6.74
CA GLY A 88 23.77 16.16 7.14
C GLY A 88 24.04 16.44 8.62
N PRO A 89 23.93 17.69 9.07
CA PRO A 89 24.09 18.06 10.47
C PRO A 89 22.95 17.46 11.30
N ALA A 90 23.28 16.74 12.35
CA ALA A 90 22.33 16.16 13.30
C ALA A 90 22.85 16.33 14.74
N GLY A 91 21.96 16.66 15.66
CA GLY A 91 22.22 16.57 17.10
C GLY A 91 21.98 15.12 17.57
N VAL A 92 22.86 14.60 18.42
CA VAL A 92 22.71 13.28 19.02
C VAL A 92 22.76 13.42 20.53
N ALA A 93 21.79 12.82 21.22
CA ALA A 93 21.79 12.68 22.68
C ALA A 93 21.82 11.19 23.03
N LEU A 94 22.71 10.80 23.91
CA LEU A 94 22.74 9.45 24.48
C LEU A 94 22.17 9.52 25.89
N LEU A 95 21.24 8.66 26.20
CA LEU A 95 20.53 8.58 27.47
C LEU A 95 20.74 7.19 28.07
N ASP A 96 20.96 7.13 29.36
CA ASP A 96 21.04 5.88 30.11
C ASP A 96 20.13 5.97 31.34
N VAL A 97 19.62 4.85 31.81
CA VAL A 97 18.76 4.78 33.00
C VAL A 97 19.64 4.38 34.20
N ASP A 98 19.83 5.33 35.09
CA ASP A 98 20.60 5.12 36.32
C ASP A 98 19.94 4.01 37.17
N ASP A 99 20.81 3.17 37.78
CA ASP A 99 20.41 2.11 38.70
C ASP A 99 19.35 1.12 38.15
N PHE A 100 19.23 1.00 36.83
CA PHE A 100 18.24 0.11 36.18
C PHE A 100 18.36 -1.35 36.66
N LYS A 101 19.59 -1.83 36.86
CA LYS A 101 19.84 -3.16 37.41
C LYS A 101 19.29 -3.29 38.82
N ILE A 102 19.51 -2.30 39.68
CA ILE A 102 18.99 -2.29 41.07
C ILE A 102 17.45 -2.29 41.03
N CYS A 103 16.83 -1.55 40.14
CA CYS A 103 15.39 -1.59 39.95
C CYS A 103 14.89 -3.00 39.61
N ASN A 104 15.52 -3.69 38.68
CA ASN A 104 15.18 -5.06 38.31
C ASN A 104 15.37 -6.05 39.47
N ASP A 105 16.52 -5.96 40.15
CA ASP A 105 16.85 -6.87 41.23
C ASP A 105 15.91 -6.69 42.45
N THR A 106 15.42 -5.45 42.69
CA THR A 106 14.57 -5.12 43.83
C THR A 106 13.09 -5.38 43.55
N TYR A 107 12.63 -4.98 42.35
CA TYR A 107 11.20 -4.94 42.03
C TYR A 107 10.78 -5.90 40.90
N GLY A 108 11.77 -6.66 40.37
CA GLY A 108 11.56 -7.61 39.29
C GLY A 108 11.56 -6.98 37.88
N HIS A 109 11.80 -7.83 36.88
CA HIS A 109 11.90 -7.40 35.48
C HIS A 109 10.68 -6.67 34.95
N HIS A 110 9.49 -6.99 35.45
CA HIS A 110 8.26 -6.30 35.05
C HIS A 110 8.28 -4.81 35.43
N ALA A 111 8.82 -4.49 36.63
CA ALA A 111 8.98 -3.10 37.06
C ALA A 111 10.01 -2.36 36.18
N GLY A 112 11.14 -3.02 35.83
CA GLY A 112 12.11 -2.47 34.89
C GLY A 112 11.53 -2.23 33.48
N ASP A 113 10.72 -3.16 32.98
CA ASP A 113 10.01 -2.99 31.70
C ASP A 113 9.07 -1.78 31.73
N MET A 114 8.37 -1.59 32.84
CA MET A 114 7.49 -0.42 33.02
C MET A 114 8.29 0.88 33.11
N ALA A 115 9.45 0.87 33.77
CA ALA A 115 10.34 2.03 33.84
C ALA A 115 10.85 2.42 32.44
N LEU A 116 11.29 1.44 31.64
CA LEU A 116 11.74 1.68 30.25
C LEU A 116 10.61 2.22 29.37
N LYS A 117 9.40 1.66 29.45
CA LYS A 117 8.22 2.18 28.73
C LYS A 117 7.91 3.62 29.13
N THR A 118 7.93 3.91 30.42
CA THR A 118 7.65 5.23 30.95
C THR A 118 8.68 6.25 30.46
N ALA A 119 9.96 5.91 30.55
CA ALA A 119 11.04 6.77 30.06
C ALA A 119 10.93 7.03 28.56
N ALA A 120 10.71 5.99 27.74
CA ALA A 120 10.54 6.12 26.31
C ALA A 120 9.34 7.02 25.94
N ASN A 121 8.20 6.81 26.58
CA ASN A 121 7.01 7.64 26.38
C ASN A 121 7.23 9.10 26.79
N ALA A 122 7.90 9.34 27.90
CA ALA A 122 8.22 10.69 28.37
C ALA A 122 9.11 11.43 27.37
N ILE A 123 10.13 10.77 26.84
CA ILE A 123 11.01 11.34 25.81
C ILE A 123 10.23 11.57 24.52
N GLN A 124 9.51 10.56 24.03
CA GLN A 124 8.76 10.62 22.79
C GLN A 124 7.72 11.75 22.77
N SER A 125 7.14 12.07 23.94
CA SER A 125 6.17 13.16 24.08
C SER A 125 6.80 14.57 24.05
N ARG A 126 8.13 14.68 24.17
CA ARG A 126 8.86 15.95 24.24
C ARG A 126 9.72 16.26 23.02
N ILE A 127 10.04 15.25 22.22
CA ILE A 127 10.80 15.42 20.98
C ILE A 127 9.84 15.76 19.82
N ARG A 128 10.39 16.32 18.74
CA ARG A 128 9.63 16.66 17.52
C ARG A 128 9.26 15.39 16.76
N LYS A 129 8.26 15.49 15.88
CA LYS A 129 7.90 14.37 14.98
C LYS A 129 9.02 13.98 14.02
N SER A 130 9.93 14.91 13.72
CA SER A 130 11.12 14.68 12.89
C SER A 130 12.27 14.02 13.65
N ASP A 131 12.25 14.03 14.97
CA ASP A 131 13.30 13.49 15.79
C ASP A 131 13.09 11.98 16.02
N LEU A 132 14.17 11.25 16.19
CA LEU A 132 14.15 9.80 16.29
C LEU A 132 14.57 9.36 17.69
N LEU A 133 13.71 8.62 18.37
CA LEU A 133 14.07 7.90 19.59
C LEU A 133 14.48 6.48 19.23
N ILE A 134 15.67 6.08 19.66
CA ILE A 134 16.26 4.77 19.33
C ILE A 134 16.67 4.08 20.61
N ARG A 135 16.24 2.82 20.79
CA ARG A 135 16.70 1.95 21.86
C ARG A 135 17.83 1.05 21.35
N CYS A 136 19.04 1.25 21.86
CA CYS A 136 20.22 0.51 21.42
C CYS A 136 20.52 -0.73 22.26
N GLY A 137 19.95 -0.84 23.47
CA GLY A 137 20.21 -1.93 24.40
C GLY A 137 19.49 -1.77 25.74
N GLY A 138 19.72 -2.68 26.66
CA GLY A 138 19.15 -2.72 28.01
C GLY A 138 17.90 -3.58 28.11
#